data_31568c04b4df720e60ffac9befd0cd0e
#
_entry.id   31568c04b4df720e60ffac9befd0cd0e
#
_cell.length_a   1.000
_cell.length_b   1.000
_cell.length_c   1.000
_cell.angle_alpha   90.00
_cell.angle_beta   90.00
_cell.angle_gamma   90.00
#
_symmetry.space_group_name_H-M   'P 1'
#
loop_
_entity.id
_entity.type
_entity.pdbx_description
1 polymer ?
#
loop_
_entity_poly.entity_id
_entity_poly.type
_entity_poly.pdbx_seq_one_letter_code
_entity_poly.pdbx_strand_id
1 'polypeptide(L)'
;NYVDRIDEINTATQRLREFHVPVYEVRSQDDRVLREIYDRMNNAGKRLTRAEAFRGLFAPEENAMKATTFETIQEDIRERLRWGNIDLDTILHAFLATRGPDVYRDIHLEFSDERKRKAEFPDENNEEAHQRALQALESAIDFLRNKTGVPHFTFLAYRFLLVVATRFFAHFPAPSQRNLDLLKRWYWRTALAGPTLGSGGTTGIVRSLTSCILPEEESESVQRLLKTVTDKPRNSPKAATFGSNRASGHIMLCALWAKRPLSPDTGLPFTDEDLALEIEQSSSPRPACPEVFPRTALPEELRNSLGNRVIAPGIPLEAVRRIPISEEQVRDSHFFSDSSDPQRAVGDRQEMLQRHIDDFLRSHASWDIDDSPPLASLDLDSEPEEDPDPQDALW
;
A
#
# COMPACT_ATOMS: atom_id res chain seq x y z
N ASN A 1 -1.74 -9.09 47.38
CA ASN A 1 -2.25 -8.28 48.50
C ASN A 1 -2.49 -6.85 48.02
N TYR A 2 -3.55 -6.18 48.51
CA TYR A 2 -3.92 -4.85 48.00
C TYR A 2 -2.89 -3.79 48.39
N VAL A 3 -2.27 -3.95 49.53
CA VAL A 3 -1.22 -3.06 50.08
C VAL A 3 0.05 -3.13 49.21
N ASP A 4 0.48 -4.30 48.82
CA ASP A 4 1.67 -4.50 47.98
C ASP A 4 1.55 -3.78 46.63
N ARG A 5 0.34 -3.77 46.04
CA ARG A 5 0.07 -3.06 44.77
C ARG A 5 0.10 -1.53 44.94
N ILE A 6 -0.34 -1.01 46.07
CA ILE A 6 -0.26 0.44 46.36
C ILE A 6 1.21 0.86 46.47
N ASP A 7 2.05 0.08 47.13
CA ASP A 7 3.47 0.36 47.25
C ASP A 7 4.23 0.28 45.93
N GLU A 8 3.85 -0.70 45.05
CA GLU A 8 4.39 -0.78 43.69
C GLU A 8 4.01 0.46 42.85
N ILE A 9 2.73 0.89 42.90
CA ILE A 9 2.24 2.08 42.20
C ILE A 9 2.96 3.34 42.70
N ASN A 10 3.09 3.51 44.03
CA ASN A 10 3.81 4.63 44.63
C ASN A 10 5.27 4.66 44.20
N THR A 11 5.93 3.51 44.23
CA THR A 11 7.35 3.39 43.80
C THR A 11 7.50 3.70 42.31
N ALA A 12 6.62 3.20 41.44
CA ALA A 12 6.63 3.50 40.02
C ALA A 12 6.38 5.00 39.76
N THR A 13 5.42 5.60 40.45
CA THR A 13 5.10 7.03 40.34
C THR A 13 6.26 7.91 40.82
N GLN A 14 6.93 7.50 41.89
CA GLN A 14 8.10 8.20 42.37
C GLN A 14 9.27 8.14 41.39
N ARG A 15 9.56 6.95 40.82
CA ARG A 15 10.58 6.78 39.77
C ARG A 15 10.29 7.61 38.51
N LEU A 16 9.02 7.72 38.09
CA LEU A 16 8.63 8.59 36.98
C LEU A 16 8.84 10.08 37.32
N ARG A 17 8.52 10.49 38.55
CA ARG A 17 8.64 11.88 38.99
C ARG A 17 10.11 12.30 39.19
N GLU A 18 10.97 11.37 39.60
CA GLU A 18 12.39 11.56 39.79
C GLU A 18 13.26 11.27 38.58
N PHE A 19 12.62 10.85 37.47
CA PHE A 19 13.33 10.54 36.21
C PHE A 19 13.87 11.83 35.59
N HIS A 20 15.20 11.93 35.52
CA HIS A 20 15.88 13.04 34.86
C HIS A 20 16.09 12.70 33.38
N VAL A 21 15.47 13.48 32.52
CA VAL A 21 15.71 13.38 31.06
C VAL A 21 17.01 14.12 30.75
N PRO A 22 18.06 13.45 30.27
CA PRO A 22 19.28 14.15 29.84
C PRO A 22 18.93 15.01 28.61
N VAL A 23 19.17 16.31 28.70
CA VAL A 23 18.96 17.26 27.62
C VAL A 23 20.31 17.76 27.15
N TYR A 24 20.58 17.65 25.84
CA TYR A 24 21.73 18.25 25.21
C TYR A 24 21.30 19.53 24.51
N GLU A 25 21.75 20.69 24.98
CA GLU A 25 21.53 21.97 24.34
C GLU A 25 22.63 22.21 23.32
N VAL A 26 22.32 22.23 22.05
CA VAL A 26 23.24 22.54 20.95
C VAL A 26 22.97 23.97 20.48
N ARG A 27 23.96 24.86 20.63
CA ARG A 27 23.88 26.24 20.17
C ARG A 27 24.70 26.38 18.88
N SER A 28 24.02 26.44 17.74
CA SER A 28 24.64 26.72 16.44
C SER A 28 23.70 27.63 15.65
N GLN A 29 24.28 28.53 14.88
CA GLN A 29 23.56 29.33 13.89
C GLN A 29 23.58 28.68 12.50
N ASP A 30 24.29 27.55 12.35
CA ASP A 30 24.37 26.80 11.11
C ASP A 30 23.38 25.62 11.18
N ASP A 31 22.31 25.73 10.41
CA ASP A 31 21.26 24.72 10.27
C ASP A 31 21.80 23.36 9.81
N ARG A 32 22.92 23.32 9.08
CA ARG A 32 23.53 22.06 8.63
C ARG A 32 24.11 21.30 9.81
N VAL A 33 24.80 22.02 10.71
CA VAL A 33 25.39 21.44 11.94
C VAL A 33 24.29 20.94 12.87
N LEU A 34 23.21 21.69 13.01
CA LEU A 34 22.07 21.29 13.83
C LEU A 34 21.43 20.01 13.28
N ARG A 35 21.25 19.91 11.97
CA ARG A 35 20.71 18.71 11.28
C ARG A 35 21.62 17.50 11.45
N GLU A 36 22.93 17.67 11.25
CA GLU A 36 23.90 16.57 11.39
C GLU A 36 23.94 16.03 12.84
N ILE A 37 23.88 16.91 13.83
CA ILE A 37 23.83 16.50 15.24
C ILE A 37 22.51 15.79 15.54
N TYR A 38 21.38 16.28 15.04
CA TYR A 38 20.07 15.66 15.20
C TYR A 38 20.03 14.26 14.58
N ASP A 39 20.55 14.10 13.36
CA ASP A 39 20.65 12.80 12.69
C ASP A 39 21.54 11.82 13.46
N ARG A 40 22.68 12.27 13.98
CA ARG A 40 23.59 11.43 14.77
C ARG A 40 22.97 11.00 16.09
N MET A 41 22.28 11.88 16.79
CA MET A 41 21.60 11.57 18.05
C MET A 41 20.47 10.58 17.86
N ASN A 42 19.70 10.70 16.78
CA ASN A 42 18.59 9.80 16.45
C ASN A 42 19.06 8.43 15.93
N ASN A 43 20.25 8.33 15.37
CA ASN A 43 20.85 7.06 14.97
C ASN A 43 21.41 6.23 16.14
N ALA A 44 21.57 6.83 17.32
CA ALA A 44 22.07 6.14 18.53
C ALA A 44 20.97 5.42 19.34
N GLY A 45 19.66 5.63 19.00
CA GLY A 45 18.50 5.05 19.68
C GLY A 45 17.55 4.31 18.72
N LYS A 46 16.26 4.29 19.06
CA LYS A 46 15.20 3.86 18.13
C LYS A 46 15.22 4.82 16.94
N ARG A 47 15.49 4.30 15.75
CA ARG A 47 15.50 5.13 14.54
C ARG A 47 14.13 5.79 14.36
N LEU A 48 14.12 7.12 14.31
CA LEU A 48 12.95 7.87 13.88
C LEU A 48 12.68 7.57 12.41
N THR A 49 11.41 7.47 12.07
CA THR A 49 10.99 7.46 10.67
C THR A 49 11.35 8.80 10.02
N ARG A 50 11.49 8.82 8.68
CA ARG A 50 11.77 10.08 7.96
C ARG A 50 10.69 11.14 8.20
N ALA A 51 9.42 10.72 8.32
CA ALA A 51 8.31 11.60 8.63
C ALA A 51 8.40 12.18 10.04
N GLU A 52 8.81 11.38 11.04
CA GLU A 52 9.05 11.85 12.41
C GLU A 52 10.26 12.80 12.49
N ALA A 53 11.33 12.51 11.73
CA ALA A 53 12.49 13.40 11.62
C ALA A 53 12.11 14.74 10.96
N PHE A 54 11.30 14.72 9.89
CA PHE A 54 10.77 15.92 9.26
C PHE A 54 9.95 16.76 10.24
N ARG A 55 9.05 16.15 10.99
CA ARG A 55 8.25 16.83 12.02
C ARG A 55 9.12 17.51 13.06
N GLY A 56 10.13 16.80 13.57
CA GLY A 56 11.05 17.34 14.59
C GLY A 56 11.87 18.53 14.13
N LEU A 57 12.18 18.61 12.82
CA LEU A 57 12.99 19.70 12.24
C LEU A 57 12.19 20.91 11.76
N PHE A 58 10.89 20.71 11.43
CA PHE A 58 10.03 21.72 10.81
C PHE A 58 8.68 21.89 11.50
N ALA A 59 8.55 21.42 12.77
CA ALA A 59 7.38 21.77 13.57
C ALA A 59 7.28 23.31 13.59
N PRO A 60 6.12 23.89 13.21
CA PRO A 60 5.98 25.34 13.21
C PRO A 60 6.17 25.85 14.65
N GLU A 61 6.90 26.93 14.81
CA GLU A 61 6.84 27.73 16.02
C GLU A 61 5.37 28.10 16.28
N GLU A 62 4.94 28.18 17.54
CA GLU A 62 3.54 28.26 18.02
C GLU A 62 2.62 29.29 17.34
N ASN A 63 3.12 30.11 16.41
CA ASN A 63 2.38 31.17 15.71
C ASN A 63 2.38 31.06 14.18
N ALA A 64 2.92 30.01 13.56
CA ALA A 64 2.80 29.85 12.11
C ALA A 64 1.41 29.33 11.73
N MET A 65 0.66 30.11 10.96
CA MET A 65 -0.59 29.73 10.31
C MET A 65 -0.49 28.29 9.77
N LYS A 66 -1.44 27.43 10.15
CA LYS A 66 -1.63 25.99 9.79
C LYS A 66 -0.69 25.51 8.68
N ALA A 67 0.56 25.22 9.03
CA ALA A 67 1.45 24.54 8.10
C ALA A 67 0.85 23.15 7.82
N THR A 68 0.58 22.86 6.57
CA THR A 68 0.11 21.53 6.15
C THR A 68 1.22 20.54 6.48
N THR A 69 1.00 19.66 7.43
CA THR A 69 1.92 18.61 7.82
C THR A 69 1.50 17.29 7.19
N PHE A 70 2.38 16.28 7.16
CA PHE A 70 1.99 14.96 6.66
C PHE A 70 0.88 14.33 7.51
N GLU A 71 0.75 14.69 8.79
CA GLU A 71 -0.35 14.26 9.64
C GLU A 71 -1.69 14.88 9.22
N THR A 72 -1.69 16.16 8.88
CA THR A 72 -2.92 16.81 8.37
C THR A 72 -3.32 16.26 7.02
N ILE A 73 -2.35 15.90 6.16
CA ILE A 73 -2.61 15.22 4.88
C ILE A 73 -3.18 13.82 5.13
N GLN A 74 -2.57 13.06 6.05
CA GLN A 74 -3.03 11.72 6.41
C GLN A 74 -4.47 11.73 6.92
N GLU A 75 -4.80 12.68 7.80
CA GLU A 75 -6.12 12.85 8.36
C GLU A 75 -7.14 13.25 7.30
N ASP A 76 -6.82 14.24 6.45
CA ASP A 76 -7.68 14.69 5.37
C ASP A 76 -7.97 13.56 4.36
N ILE A 77 -6.96 12.81 3.95
CA ILE A 77 -7.13 11.63 3.08
C ILE A 77 -7.98 10.57 3.75
N ARG A 78 -7.73 10.29 5.03
CA ARG A 78 -8.50 9.31 5.80
C ARG A 78 -9.97 9.68 5.86
N GLU A 79 -10.28 10.94 6.17
CA GLU A 79 -11.66 11.42 6.31
C GLU A 79 -12.40 11.49 4.97
N ARG A 80 -11.75 12.02 3.93
CA ARG A 80 -12.39 12.21 2.62
C ARG A 80 -12.50 10.93 1.82
N LEU A 81 -11.46 10.12 1.79
CA LEU A 81 -11.41 8.94 0.92
C LEU A 81 -11.85 7.65 1.64
N ARG A 82 -11.79 7.61 2.97
CA ARG A 82 -12.16 6.43 3.78
C ARG A 82 -11.55 5.12 3.25
N TRP A 83 -10.29 5.22 2.79
CA TRP A 83 -9.55 4.07 2.26
C TRP A 83 -8.57 3.47 3.29
N GLY A 84 -8.63 3.94 4.52
CA GLY A 84 -7.82 3.51 5.64
C GLY A 84 -6.72 4.51 6.00
N ASN A 85 -6.01 4.19 7.07
CA ASN A 85 -4.93 5.02 7.59
C ASN A 85 -3.61 4.71 6.89
N ILE A 86 -3.23 5.51 5.89
CA ILE A 86 -1.96 5.38 5.17
C ILE A 86 -0.85 5.87 6.10
N ASP A 87 0.20 5.07 6.32
CA ASP A 87 1.31 5.49 7.17
C ASP A 87 2.10 6.66 6.57
N LEU A 88 2.67 7.48 7.47
CA LEU A 88 3.36 8.72 7.11
C LEU A 88 4.54 8.50 6.17
N ASP A 89 5.28 7.39 6.32
CA ASP A 89 6.40 7.08 5.42
C ASP A 89 5.92 6.78 4.00
N THR A 90 4.78 6.12 3.85
CA THR A 90 4.18 5.86 2.53
C THR A 90 3.72 7.17 1.88
N ILE A 91 3.09 8.09 2.62
CA ILE A 91 2.71 9.42 2.13
C ILE A 91 3.95 10.20 1.71
N LEU A 92 4.99 10.24 2.56
CA LEU A 92 6.25 10.88 2.26
C LEU A 92 6.89 10.37 0.96
N HIS A 93 6.99 9.05 0.82
CA HIS A 93 7.55 8.44 -0.39
C HIS A 93 6.70 8.73 -1.63
N ALA A 94 5.37 8.75 -1.50
CA ALA A 94 4.45 9.12 -2.58
C ALA A 94 4.69 10.57 -3.03
N PHE A 95 4.82 11.51 -2.10
CA PHE A 95 5.14 12.91 -2.39
C PHE A 95 6.51 13.07 -3.05
N LEU A 96 7.55 12.39 -2.55
CA LEU A 96 8.87 12.42 -3.17
C LEU A 96 8.86 11.83 -4.59
N ALA A 97 8.05 10.78 -4.82
CA ALA A 97 7.91 10.14 -6.12
C ALA A 97 7.31 11.08 -7.18
N THR A 98 6.47 12.03 -6.80
CA THR A 98 5.91 13.00 -7.77
C THR A 98 6.95 13.99 -8.30
N ARG A 99 8.10 14.10 -7.65
CA ARG A 99 9.16 15.06 -8.00
C ARG A 99 10.39 14.40 -8.63
N GLY A 100 10.40 13.09 -8.71
CA GLY A 100 11.50 12.32 -9.30
C GLY A 100 11.58 10.88 -8.79
N PRO A 101 12.34 10.02 -9.46
CA PRO A 101 12.34 8.57 -9.21
C PRO A 101 12.98 8.14 -7.89
N ASP A 102 13.86 8.95 -7.28
CA ASP A 102 14.49 8.59 -6.00
C ASP A 102 13.67 9.05 -4.80
N VAL A 103 12.82 8.16 -4.29
CA VAL A 103 11.94 8.42 -3.14
C VAL A 103 12.65 8.39 -1.77
N TYR A 104 13.93 8.02 -1.75
CA TYR A 104 14.71 7.93 -0.50
C TYR A 104 15.68 9.12 -0.31
N ARG A 105 15.58 10.13 -1.20
CA ARG A 105 16.34 11.36 -1.05
C ARG A 105 15.89 12.20 0.15
N ASP A 106 16.73 13.12 0.55
CA ASP A 106 16.43 14.02 1.67
C ASP A 106 15.34 15.03 1.26
N ILE A 107 14.20 14.98 1.95
CA ILE A 107 13.05 15.84 1.65
C ILE A 107 13.36 17.33 1.87
N HIS A 108 14.29 17.68 2.76
CA HIS A 108 14.65 19.08 3.01
C HIS A 108 15.29 19.73 1.80
N LEU A 109 16.01 18.94 1.01
CA LEU A 109 16.67 19.42 -0.19
C LEU A 109 15.68 19.59 -1.35
N GLU A 110 14.53 18.91 -1.33
CA GLU A 110 13.55 18.97 -2.43
C GLU A 110 12.96 20.34 -2.67
N PHE A 111 12.79 21.12 -1.60
CA PHE A 111 12.22 22.47 -1.66
C PHE A 111 13.29 23.58 -1.73
N SER A 112 14.57 23.20 -1.85
CA SER A 112 15.64 24.17 -2.08
C SER A 112 15.66 24.67 -3.54
N ASP A 113 16.10 25.92 -3.75
CA ASP A 113 16.17 26.52 -5.09
C ASP A 113 17.12 25.76 -6.04
N GLU A 114 18.13 25.07 -5.51
CA GLU A 114 19.02 24.21 -6.30
C GLU A 114 18.28 22.98 -6.83
N ARG A 115 17.42 22.37 -6.04
CA ARG A 115 16.64 21.20 -6.42
C ARG A 115 15.45 21.52 -7.28
N LYS A 116 14.80 22.66 -7.07
CA LYS A 116 13.72 23.14 -7.96
C LYS A 116 14.14 23.17 -9.41
N ARG A 117 15.36 23.62 -9.69
CA ARG A 117 15.93 23.68 -11.06
C ARG A 117 16.21 22.29 -11.67
N LYS A 118 16.33 21.25 -10.83
CA LYS A 118 16.60 19.85 -11.25
C LYS A 118 15.37 18.95 -11.12
N ALA A 119 14.24 19.50 -10.65
CA ALA A 119 13.01 18.73 -10.50
C ALA A 119 12.35 18.53 -11.88
N GLU A 120 11.55 17.49 -12.00
CA GLU A 120 10.78 17.19 -13.22
C GLU A 120 9.70 18.24 -13.51
N PHE A 121 9.35 19.07 -12.51
CA PHE A 121 8.43 20.20 -12.60
C PHE A 121 9.14 21.46 -12.07
N PRO A 122 10.08 22.04 -12.84
CA PRO A 122 10.97 23.09 -12.35
C PRO A 122 10.26 24.42 -12.08
N ASP A 123 9.17 24.70 -12.77
CA ASP A 123 8.43 25.96 -12.71
C ASP A 123 7.41 26.02 -11.56
N GLU A 124 7.15 24.87 -10.89
CA GLU A 124 6.21 24.82 -9.77
C GLU A 124 6.77 25.49 -8.50
N ASN A 125 5.92 26.28 -7.85
CA ASN A 125 6.16 26.68 -6.48
C ASN A 125 5.81 25.55 -5.48
N ASN A 126 6.11 25.73 -4.19
CA ASN A 126 5.91 24.70 -3.18
C ASN A 126 4.43 24.33 -3.00
N GLU A 127 3.51 25.29 -3.12
CA GLU A 127 2.08 25.08 -2.99
C GLU A 127 1.54 24.26 -4.18
N GLU A 128 1.92 24.63 -5.40
CA GLU A 128 1.54 23.91 -6.62
C GLU A 128 2.06 22.47 -6.60
N ALA A 129 3.32 22.26 -6.20
CA ALA A 129 3.91 20.94 -6.04
C ALA A 129 3.17 20.10 -5.00
N HIS A 130 2.74 20.73 -3.89
CA HIS A 130 1.95 20.07 -2.85
C HIS A 130 0.58 19.64 -3.37
N GLN A 131 -0.15 20.56 -4.01
CA GLN A 131 -1.48 20.30 -4.57
C GLN A 131 -1.43 19.20 -5.63
N ARG A 132 -0.45 19.22 -6.53
CA ARG A 132 -0.25 18.17 -7.53
C ARG A 132 0.03 16.81 -6.87
N ALA A 133 0.88 16.77 -5.85
CA ALA A 133 1.19 15.53 -5.14
C ALA A 133 -0.05 14.95 -4.43
N LEU A 134 -0.84 15.80 -3.80
CA LEU A 134 -2.09 15.41 -3.15
C LEU A 134 -3.10 14.87 -4.18
N GLN A 135 -3.31 15.58 -5.27
CA GLN A 135 -4.22 15.15 -6.34
C GLN A 135 -3.77 13.84 -6.99
N ALA A 136 -2.47 13.66 -7.19
CA ALA A 136 -1.91 12.42 -7.73
C ALA A 136 -2.12 11.24 -6.77
N LEU A 137 -1.94 11.45 -5.46
CA LEU A 137 -2.19 10.43 -4.45
C LEU A 137 -3.67 10.04 -4.39
N GLU A 138 -4.59 11.01 -4.47
CA GLU A 138 -6.03 10.77 -4.53
C GLU A 138 -6.41 9.96 -5.78
N SER A 139 -5.87 10.34 -6.95
CA SER A 139 -6.10 9.61 -8.20
C SER A 139 -5.55 8.19 -8.16
N ALA A 140 -4.39 7.99 -7.51
CA ALA A 140 -3.83 6.66 -7.30
C ALA A 140 -4.71 5.80 -6.38
N ILE A 141 -5.26 6.36 -5.32
CA ILE A 141 -6.20 5.67 -4.41
C ILE A 141 -7.48 5.30 -5.15
N ASP A 142 -8.04 6.24 -5.94
CA ASP A 142 -9.23 5.97 -6.75
C ASP A 142 -9.00 4.85 -7.77
N PHE A 143 -7.88 4.87 -8.46
CA PHE A 143 -7.47 3.80 -9.37
C PHE A 143 -7.34 2.45 -8.64
N LEU A 144 -6.67 2.42 -7.48
CA LEU A 144 -6.50 1.19 -6.71
C LEU A 144 -7.85 0.65 -6.21
N ARG A 145 -8.75 1.50 -5.77
CA ARG A 145 -10.09 1.09 -5.33
C ARG A 145 -10.96 0.64 -6.50
N ASN A 146 -11.14 1.48 -7.49
CA ASN A 146 -12.18 1.32 -8.50
C ASN A 146 -11.74 0.51 -9.72
N LYS A 147 -10.45 0.53 -10.07
CA LYS A 147 -9.93 -0.21 -11.24
C LYS A 147 -9.23 -1.50 -10.86
N THR A 148 -8.45 -1.51 -9.78
CA THR A 148 -7.76 -2.74 -9.36
C THR A 148 -8.58 -3.57 -8.38
N GLY A 149 -9.58 -3.00 -7.69
CA GLY A 149 -10.43 -3.71 -6.75
C GLY A 149 -9.79 -3.90 -5.36
N VAL A 150 -8.88 -2.99 -4.95
CA VAL A 150 -8.30 -2.95 -3.61
C VAL A 150 -9.14 -2.03 -2.72
N PRO A 151 -10.04 -2.54 -1.88
CA PRO A 151 -11.04 -1.73 -1.21
C PRO A 151 -10.48 -0.87 -0.09
N HIS A 152 -9.33 -1.25 0.48
CA HIS A 152 -8.78 -0.60 1.67
C HIS A 152 -7.23 -0.70 1.69
N PHE A 153 -6.56 0.29 2.31
CA PHE A 153 -5.10 0.34 2.39
C PHE A 153 -4.46 -0.93 2.98
N THR A 154 -5.09 -1.54 4.00
CA THR A 154 -4.59 -2.79 4.61
C THR A 154 -4.70 -4.02 3.69
N PHE A 155 -5.44 -3.93 2.57
CA PHE A 155 -5.51 -4.98 1.55
C PHE A 155 -4.45 -4.81 0.45
N LEU A 156 -3.70 -3.71 0.49
CA LEU A 156 -2.63 -3.46 -0.48
C LEU A 156 -1.51 -4.49 -0.29
N ALA A 157 -1.15 -5.21 -1.35
CA ALA A 157 -0.14 -6.25 -1.29
C ALA A 157 1.24 -5.70 -0.86
N TYR A 158 1.63 -4.55 -1.42
CA TYR A 158 2.85 -3.83 -1.06
C TYR A 158 2.61 -2.32 -1.13
N ARG A 159 3.07 -1.59 -0.12
CA ARG A 159 2.91 -0.13 0.00
C ARG A 159 3.53 0.64 -1.18
N PHE A 160 4.62 0.14 -1.73
CA PHE A 160 5.29 0.77 -2.87
C PHE A 160 4.41 0.83 -4.14
N LEU A 161 3.40 -0.03 -4.25
CA LEU A 161 2.45 0.02 -5.37
C LEU A 161 1.66 1.34 -5.40
N LEU A 162 1.29 1.85 -4.22
CA LEU A 162 0.68 3.18 -4.10
C LEU A 162 1.67 4.28 -4.50
N VAL A 163 2.93 4.18 -4.07
CA VAL A 163 3.97 5.16 -4.39
C VAL A 163 4.20 5.26 -5.91
N VAL A 164 4.31 4.12 -6.58
CA VAL A 164 4.50 4.09 -8.05
C VAL A 164 3.26 4.61 -8.79
N ALA A 165 2.06 4.21 -8.35
CA ALA A 165 0.81 4.74 -8.91
C ALA A 165 0.69 6.25 -8.73
N THR A 166 1.04 6.78 -7.55
CA THR A 166 1.03 8.23 -7.30
C THR A 166 1.96 8.96 -8.27
N ARG A 167 3.18 8.45 -8.50
CA ARG A 167 4.08 9.04 -9.48
C ARG A 167 3.48 9.03 -10.89
N PHE A 168 2.86 7.91 -11.28
CA PHE A 168 2.20 7.82 -12.59
C PHE A 168 1.13 8.89 -12.77
N PHE A 169 0.23 9.04 -11.79
CA PHE A 169 -0.84 10.04 -11.86
C PHE A 169 -0.34 11.49 -11.69
N ALA A 170 0.85 11.71 -11.13
CA ALA A 170 1.46 13.03 -11.09
C ALA A 170 1.88 13.52 -12.47
N HIS A 171 2.33 12.62 -13.34
CA HIS A 171 2.68 12.93 -14.74
C HIS A 171 1.48 12.82 -15.68
N PHE A 172 0.54 11.91 -15.40
CA PHE A 172 -0.59 11.59 -16.26
C PHE A 172 -1.90 11.66 -15.47
N PRO A 173 -2.42 12.87 -15.18
CA PRO A 173 -3.64 13.04 -14.36
C PRO A 173 -4.91 12.52 -15.05
N ALA A 174 -4.90 12.39 -16.37
CA ALA A 174 -6.02 11.89 -17.17
C ALA A 174 -5.54 10.84 -18.20
N PRO A 175 -5.05 9.68 -17.74
CA PRO A 175 -4.48 8.69 -18.64
C PRO A 175 -5.55 8.03 -19.52
N SER A 176 -5.12 7.51 -20.66
CA SER A 176 -5.99 6.79 -21.58
C SER A 176 -6.56 5.52 -20.92
N GLN A 177 -7.78 5.11 -21.31
CA GLN A 177 -8.42 3.91 -20.77
C GLN A 177 -7.55 2.66 -21.00
N ARG A 178 -6.89 2.56 -22.17
CA ARG A 178 -5.97 1.46 -22.47
C ARG A 178 -4.81 1.41 -21.46
N ASN A 179 -4.19 2.54 -21.18
CA ASN A 179 -3.06 2.60 -20.25
C ASN A 179 -3.49 2.34 -18.81
N LEU A 180 -4.71 2.73 -18.40
CA LEU A 180 -5.29 2.33 -17.12
C LEU A 180 -5.49 0.80 -17.02
N ASP A 181 -5.94 0.15 -18.08
CA ASP A 181 -6.12 -1.31 -18.11
C ASP A 181 -4.75 -2.03 -18.06
N LEU A 182 -3.75 -1.52 -18.76
CA LEU A 182 -2.36 -2.02 -18.70
C LEU A 182 -1.73 -1.80 -17.32
N LEU A 183 -1.95 -0.63 -16.70
CA LEU A 183 -1.48 -0.32 -15.35
C LEU A 183 -2.13 -1.26 -14.31
N LYS A 184 -3.43 -1.60 -14.47
CA LYS A 184 -4.11 -2.59 -13.65
C LYS A 184 -3.45 -3.98 -13.77
N ARG A 185 -3.11 -4.41 -15.00
CA ARG A 185 -2.41 -5.68 -15.21
C ARG A 185 -1.03 -5.68 -14.57
N TRP A 186 -0.27 -4.58 -14.75
CA TRP A 186 1.00 -4.40 -14.09
C TRP A 186 0.89 -4.49 -12.57
N TYR A 187 -0.11 -3.82 -11.98
CA TYR A 187 -0.36 -3.87 -10.54
C TYR A 187 -0.49 -5.31 -10.03
N TRP A 188 -1.38 -6.11 -10.64
CA TRP A 188 -1.63 -7.48 -10.18
C TRP A 188 -0.45 -8.42 -10.45
N ARG A 189 0.23 -8.27 -11.58
CA ARG A 189 1.46 -9.02 -11.88
C ARG A 189 2.56 -8.69 -10.89
N THR A 190 2.71 -7.41 -10.52
CA THR A 190 3.66 -6.94 -9.52
C THR A 190 3.33 -7.46 -8.12
N ALA A 191 2.06 -7.45 -7.73
CA ALA A 191 1.60 -8.00 -6.46
C ALA A 191 1.94 -9.49 -6.31
N LEU A 192 1.85 -10.26 -7.40
CA LEU A 192 2.21 -11.68 -7.43
C LEU A 192 3.74 -11.91 -7.44
N ALA A 193 4.48 -11.11 -8.20
CA ALA A 193 5.92 -11.22 -8.30
C ALA A 193 6.65 -10.88 -6.99
N GLY A 194 6.17 -9.86 -6.29
CA GLY A 194 6.65 -9.47 -4.96
C GLY A 194 8.16 -9.29 -4.86
N PRO A 195 8.82 -9.97 -3.90
CA PRO A 195 10.25 -9.82 -3.67
C PRO A 195 11.14 -10.25 -4.85
N THR A 196 10.60 -10.96 -5.84
CA THR A 196 11.36 -11.40 -7.02
C THR A 196 11.57 -10.30 -8.06
N LEU A 197 10.98 -9.10 -7.85
CA LEU A 197 11.07 -7.98 -8.78
C LEU A 197 12.49 -7.42 -8.97
N GLY A 198 13.35 -7.55 -7.98
CA GLY A 198 14.71 -7.02 -8.11
C GLY A 198 15.63 -7.37 -6.95
N SER A 199 16.92 -7.09 -7.11
CA SER A 199 17.93 -7.12 -6.07
C SER A 199 18.01 -5.77 -5.36
N GLY A 200 18.39 -5.75 -4.08
CA GLY A 200 18.56 -4.51 -3.30
C GLY A 200 17.40 -4.18 -2.37
N GLY A 201 16.51 -5.14 -2.11
CA GLY A 201 15.37 -4.97 -1.20
C GLY A 201 14.32 -3.99 -1.71
N THR A 202 13.42 -3.58 -0.82
CA THR A 202 12.29 -2.69 -1.17
C THR A 202 12.76 -1.37 -1.79
N THR A 203 13.84 -0.78 -1.28
CA THR A 203 14.41 0.49 -1.80
C THR A 203 14.83 0.39 -3.27
N GLY A 204 15.54 -0.69 -3.63
CA GLY A 204 15.95 -0.93 -5.01
C GLY A 204 14.76 -1.16 -5.93
N ILE A 205 13.77 -1.93 -5.48
CA ILE A 205 12.53 -2.19 -6.22
C ILE A 205 11.78 -0.87 -6.50
N VAL A 206 11.56 -0.06 -5.46
CA VAL A 206 10.83 1.21 -5.62
C VAL A 206 11.54 2.14 -6.61
N ARG A 207 12.87 2.32 -6.44
CA ARG A 207 13.65 3.18 -7.35
C ARG A 207 13.59 2.68 -8.79
N SER A 208 13.70 1.37 -9.01
CA SER A 208 13.59 0.78 -10.35
C SER A 208 12.22 1.03 -10.98
N LEU A 209 11.13 0.79 -10.23
CA LEU A 209 9.77 0.96 -10.74
C LEU A 209 9.41 2.43 -10.97
N THR A 210 9.79 3.33 -10.08
CA THR A 210 9.55 4.76 -10.26
C THR A 210 10.34 5.34 -11.45
N SER A 211 11.52 4.80 -11.75
CA SER A 211 12.32 5.18 -12.92
C SER A 211 11.72 4.70 -14.26
N CYS A 212 10.74 3.77 -14.24
CA CYS A 212 10.01 3.39 -15.44
C CYS A 212 9.05 4.48 -15.93
N ILE A 213 8.68 5.43 -15.06
CA ILE A 213 7.74 6.49 -15.39
C ILE A 213 8.51 7.69 -15.91
N LEU A 214 8.34 7.95 -17.21
CA LEU A 214 9.00 9.02 -17.94
C LEU A 214 8.04 10.19 -18.08
N PRO A 215 8.48 11.42 -17.78
CA PRO A 215 7.67 12.62 -18.05
C PRO A 215 7.20 12.66 -19.52
N GLU A 216 5.93 13.03 -19.72
CA GLU A 216 5.29 13.21 -21.03
C GLU A 216 5.08 11.92 -21.86
N GLU A 217 5.59 10.75 -21.40
CA GLU A 217 5.59 9.49 -22.13
C GLU A 217 4.67 8.45 -21.48
N GLU A 218 3.35 8.68 -21.52
CA GLU A 218 2.37 7.82 -20.82
C GLU A 218 2.45 6.35 -21.25
N SER A 219 2.39 6.07 -22.55
CA SER A 219 2.35 4.70 -23.07
C SER A 219 3.67 3.97 -22.84
N GLU A 220 4.81 4.64 -23.07
CA GLU A 220 6.14 4.06 -22.83
C GLU A 220 6.33 3.76 -21.34
N SER A 221 5.91 4.66 -20.44
CA SER A 221 5.97 4.44 -19.00
C SER A 221 5.24 3.16 -18.58
N VAL A 222 4.03 2.93 -19.10
CA VAL A 222 3.27 1.72 -18.79
C VAL A 222 3.93 0.48 -19.39
N GLN A 223 4.47 0.55 -20.60
CA GLN A 223 5.21 -0.55 -21.23
C GLN A 223 6.47 -0.92 -20.44
N ARG A 224 7.24 0.05 -19.96
CA ARG A 224 8.39 -0.18 -19.10
C ARG A 224 8.00 -0.85 -17.78
N LEU A 225 6.91 -0.40 -17.16
CA LEU A 225 6.37 -1.05 -15.96
C LEU A 225 6.00 -2.51 -16.23
N LEU A 226 5.29 -2.82 -17.31
CA LEU A 226 4.92 -4.18 -17.70
C LEU A 226 6.13 -5.06 -17.96
N LYS A 227 7.19 -4.53 -18.59
CA LYS A 227 8.44 -5.23 -18.85
C LYS A 227 9.10 -5.73 -17.56
N THR A 228 8.95 -5.00 -16.43
CA THR A 228 9.51 -5.43 -15.14
C THR A 228 8.94 -6.74 -14.61
N VAL A 229 7.76 -7.14 -15.08
CA VAL A 229 7.00 -8.31 -14.59
C VAL A 229 6.80 -9.40 -15.64
N THR A 230 7.26 -9.22 -16.88
CA THR A 230 7.05 -10.17 -17.99
C THR A 230 7.58 -11.57 -17.67
N ASP A 231 8.81 -11.67 -17.16
CA ASP A 231 9.51 -12.92 -16.88
C ASP A 231 9.42 -13.35 -15.40
N LYS A 232 8.48 -12.78 -14.63
CA LYS A 232 8.39 -13.08 -13.21
C LYS A 232 7.47 -14.28 -12.93
N PRO A 233 7.69 -14.98 -11.80
CA PRO A 233 6.85 -16.11 -11.40
C PRO A 233 5.38 -15.73 -11.29
N ARG A 234 4.49 -16.58 -11.79
CA ARG A 234 3.02 -16.42 -11.77
C ARG A 234 2.40 -17.24 -10.62
N ASN A 235 2.97 -17.17 -9.43
CA ASN A 235 2.55 -17.98 -8.31
C ASN A 235 1.23 -17.45 -7.72
N SER A 236 0.14 -18.20 -7.93
CA SER A 236 -1.13 -17.95 -7.27
C SER A 236 -1.02 -18.24 -5.76
N PRO A 237 -1.55 -17.38 -4.88
CA PRO A 237 -1.66 -17.66 -3.46
C PRO A 237 -2.46 -18.94 -3.20
N LYS A 238 -2.04 -19.72 -2.18
CA LYS A 238 -2.70 -20.98 -1.81
C LYS A 238 -3.73 -20.73 -0.71
N ALA A 239 -5.00 -21.02 -0.98
CA ALA A 239 -6.09 -20.91 -0.01
C ALA A 239 -5.87 -21.77 1.25
N ALA A 240 -5.06 -22.84 1.15
CA ALA A 240 -4.68 -23.69 2.28
C ALA A 240 -3.81 -22.95 3.33
N THR A 241 -3.13 -21.84 2.95
CA THR A 241 -2.22 -21.12 3.86
C THR A 241 -2.53 -19.63 3.84
N PHE A 242 -3.30 -19.17 4.81
CA PHE A 242 -3.68 -17.76 4.94
C PHE A 242 -2.89 -17.05 6.04
N GLY A 243 -2.46 -15.84 5.75
CA GLY A 243 -1.86 -14.94 6.73
C GLY A 243 -2.28 -13.50 6.45
N SER A 244 -3.04 -12.91 7.36
CA SER A 244 -3.63 -11.57 7.21
C SER A 244 -2.62 -10.43 7.01
N ASN A 245 -1.36 -10.64 7.36
CA ASN A 245 -0.29 -9.63 7.24
C ASN A 245 0.72 -9.98 6.12
N ARG A 246 0.35 -10.90 5.22
CA ARG A 246 1.19 -11.29 4.08
C ARG A 246 0.58 -10.77 2.78
N ALA A 247 1.41 -10.39 1.83
CA ALA A 247 0.95 -9.97 0.50
C ALA A 247 0.01 -10.99 -0.16
N SER A 248 0.34 -12.29 -0.04
CA SER A 248 -0.55 -13.38 -0.50
C SER A 248 -1.92 -13.35 0.17
N GLY A 249 -1.98 -13.05 1.48
CA GLY A 249 -3.24 -12.89 2.21
C GLY A 249 -4.03 -11.67 1.72
N HIS A 250 -3.38 -10.54 1.49
CA HIS A 250 -4.03 -9.33 0.98
C HIS A 250 -4.63 -9.57 -0.43
N ILE A 251 -3.90 -10.27 -1.31
CA ILE A 251 -4.40 -10.65 -2.63
C ILE A 251 -5.65 -11.52 -2.51
N MET A 252 -5.61 -12.55 -1.63
CA MET A 252 -6.77 -13.43 -1.39
C MET A 252 -7.97 -12.66 -0.84
N LEU A 253 -7.76 -11.69 0.06
CA LEU A 253 -8.82 -10.85 0.60
C LEU A 253 -9.45 -9.95 -0.47
N CYS A 254 -8.67 -9.40 -1.40
CA CYS A 254 -9.22 -8.66 -2.55
C CYS A 254 -10.12 -9.57 -3.41
N ALA A 255 -9.72 -10.82 -3.65
CA ALA A 255 -10.55 -11.77 -4.38
C ALA A 255 -11.87 -12.09 -3.63
N LEU A 256 -11.82 -12.25 -2.30
CA LEU A 256 -13.03 -12.45 -1.50
C LEU A 256 -13.95 -11.22 -1.54
N TRP A 257 -13.37 -10.01 -1.44
CA TRP A 257 -14.13 -8.76 -1.50
C TRP A 257 -14.84 -8.58 -2.85
N ALA A 258 -14.18 -8.95 -3.94
CA ALA A 258 -14.75 -8.89 -5.29
C ALA A 258 -16.02 -9.74 -5.47
N LYS A 259 -16.24 -10.75 -4.62
CA LYS A 259 -17.49 -11.54 -4.59
C LYS A 259 -18.66 -10.78 -3.97
N ARG A 260 -18.41 -9.61 -3.37
CA ARG A 260 -19.41 -8.78 -2.67
C ARG A 260 -20.16 -9.57 -1.58
N PRO A 261 -19.42 -10.00 -0.51
CA PRO A 261 -20.01 -10.81 0.55
C PRO A 261 -21.18 -10.08 1.21
N LEU A 262 -22.21 -10.83 1.54
CA LEU A 262 -23.45 -10.30 2.13
C LEU A 262 -23.39 -10.38 3.66
N SER A 263 -23.92 -9.36 4.32
CA SER A 263 -24.11 -9.38 5.78
C SER A 263 -25.13 -10.47 6.18
N PRO A 264 -24.80 -11.34 7.14
CA PRO A 264 -25.74 -12.36 7.62
C PRO A 264 -26.95 -11.76 8.37
N ASP A 265 -26.85 -10.49 8.81
CA ASP A 265 -27.91 -9.83 9.56
C ASP A 265 -28.90 -9.08 8.64
N THR A 266 -28.41 -8.54 7.51
CA THR A 266 -29.24 -7.70 6.62
C THR A 266 -29.48 -8.32 5.23
N GLY A 267 -28.69 -9.30 4.83
CA GLY A 267 -28.69 -9.85 3.46
C GLY A 267 -28.17 -8.87 2.39
N LEU A 268 -27.63 -7.72 2.77
CA LEU A 268 -27.06 -6.72 1.86
C LEU A 268 -25.55 -6.87 1.72
N PRO A 269 -24.97 -6.50 0.57
CA PRO A 269 -23.51 -6.47 0.43
C PRO A 269 -22.87 -5.50 1.42
N PHE A 270 -21.73 -5.92 2.00
CA PHE A 270 -20.88 -4.98 2.75
C PHE A 270 -20.37 -3.86 1.84
N THR A 271 -20.23 -2.68 2.43
CA THR A 271 -19.72 -1.48 1.76
C THR A 271 -18.25 -1.22 2.11
N ASP A 272 -17.58 -0.39 1.32
CA ASP A 272 -16.22 0.09 1.65
C ASP A 272 -16.21 0.86 2.98
N GLU A 273 -17.33 1.50 3.35
CA GLU A 273 -17.48 2.20 4.62
C GLU A 273 -17.53 1.24 5.81
N ASP A 274 -18.28 0.13 5.70
CA ASP A 274 -18.32 -0.91 6.75
C ASP A 274 -16.91 -1.45 6.99
N LEU A 275 -16.17 -1.69 5.90
CA LEU A 275 -14.79 -2.18 5.96
C LEU A 275 -13.85 -1.16 6.61
N ALA A 276 -13.95 0.12 6.22
CA ALA A 276 -13.12 1.19 6.75
C ALA A 276 -13.36 1.40 8.25
N LEU A 277 -14.63 1.39 8.71
CA LEU A 277 -14.98 1.52 10.12
C LEU A 277 -14.42 0.38 10.97
N GLU A 278 -14.53 -0.88 10.50
CA GLU A 278 -14.02 -2.04 11.24
C GLU A 278 -12.50 -2.04 11.40
N ILE A 279 -11.78 -1.53 10.38
CA ILE A 279 -10.32 -1.54 10.35
C ILE A 279 -9.71 -0.21 10.81
N GLU A 280 -10.50 0.81 11.12
CA GLU A 280 -10.04 2.19 11.36
C GLU A 280 -8.84 2.31 12.30
N GLN A 281 -8.81 1.53 13.37
CA GLN A 281 -7.76 1.55 14.39
C GLN A 281 -6.72 0.43 14.21
N SER A 282 -6.80 -0.33 13.13
CA SER A 282 -5.93 -1.48 12.90
C SER A 282 -4.98 -1.24 11.71
N SER A 283 -3.73 -1.67 11.86
CA SER A 283 -2.77 -1.73 10.76
C SER A 283 -2.89 -3.01 9.90
N SER A 284 -3.89 -3.85 10.18
CA SER A 284 -4.08 -5.17 9.60
C SER A 284 -5.56 -5.39 9.23
N PRO A 285 -5.87 -6.11 8.16
CA PRO A 285 -7.25 -6.45 7.80
C PRO A 285 -7.91 -7.47 8.74
N ARG A 286 -7.19 -7.95 9.75
CA ARG A 286 -7.63 -9.03 10.65
C ARG A 286 -8.97 -8.79 11.34
N PRO A 287 -9.31 -7.60 11.83
CA PRO A 287 -10.62 -7.35 12.46
C PRO A 287 -11.79 -7.68 11.52
N ALA A 288 -11.71 -7.27 10.26
CA ALA A 288 -12.75 -7.54 9.26
C ALA A 288 -12.74 -8.97 8.71
N CYS A 289 -11.81 -9.83 9.17
CA CYS A 289 -11.63 -11.20 8.65
C CYS A 289 -11.69 -12.26 9.77
N PRO A 290 -12.83 -12.39 10.50
CA PRO A 290 -12.96 -13.34 11.60
C PRO A 290 -12.89 -14.81 11.17
N GLU A 291 -12.58 -15.70 12.13
CA GLU A 291 -12.69 -17.14 11.98
C GLU A 291 -14.15 -17.58 12.18
N VAL A 292 -14.65 -18.41 11.27
CA VAL A 292 -16.02 -18.94 11.35
C VAL A 292 -16.11 -20.04 12.41
N PHE A 293 -15.17 -20.97 12.39
CA PHE A 293 -15.11 -22.05 13.35
C PHE A 293 -13.93 -21.91 14.31
N PRO A 294 -14.06 -22.29 15.58
CA PRO A 294 -12.94 -22.32 16.51
C PRO A 294 -11.87 -23.29 16.02
N ARG A 295 -10.59 -22.91 16.17
CA ARG A 295 -9.45 -23.71 15.68
C ARG A 295 -9.42 -25.13 16.27
N THR A 296 -9.98 -25.31 17.47
CA THR A 296 -10.10 -26.62 18.15
C THR A 296 -11.08 -27.59 17.46
N ALA A 297 -12.03 -27.06 16.68
CA ALA A 297 -12.96 -27.84 15.88
C ALA A 297 -12.39 -28.27 14.51
N LEU A 298 -11.17 -27.87 14.20
CA LEU A 298 -10.55 -28.14 12.90
C LEU A 298 -9.27 -28.95 13.04
N PRO A 299 -9.03 -29.91 12.13
CA PRO A 299 -7.75 -30.59 12.04
C PRO A 299 -6.62 -29.59 11.71
N GLU A 300 -5.38 -29.94 12.00
CA GLU A 300 -4.23 -29.04 11.95
C GLU A 300 -4.05 -28.38 10.57
N GLU A 301 -4.29 -29.11 9.50
CA GLU A 301 -4.15 -28.69 8.11
C GLU A 301 -5.11 -27.56 7.73
N LEU A 302 -6.29 -27.52 8.35
CA LEU A 302 -7.33 -26.52 8.06
C LEU A 302 -7.31 -25.29 8.98
N ARG A 303 -6.55 -25.31 10.07
CA ARG A 303 -6.50 -24.20 11.05
C ARG A 303 -6.01 -22.89 10.47
N ASN A 304 -5.12 -22.95 9.49
CA ASN A 304 -4.56 -21.77 8.82
C ASN A 304 -5.13 -21.57 7.40
N SER A 305 -6.19 -22.31 7.06
CA SER A 305 -6.86 -22.16 5.77
C SER A 305 -7.66 -20.86 5.67
N LEU A 306 -7.66 -20.25 4.50
CA LEU A 306 -8.62 -19.19 4.14
C LEU A 306 -10.06 -19.70 4.22
N GLY A 307 -10.26 -21.03 4.05
CA GLY A 307 -11.56 -21.68 4.19
C GLY A 307 -12.26 -21.39 5.53
N ASN A 308 -11.51 -21.10 6.58
CA ASN A 308 -12.05 -20.73 7.90
C ASN A 308 -12.17 -19.21 8.10
N ARG A 309 -11.96 -18.36 7.07
CA ARG A 309 -12.00 -16.90 7.18
C ARG A 309 -13.07 -16.32 6.27
N VAL A 310 -13.84 -15.38 6.78
CA VAL A 310 -14.81 -14.60 6.00
C VAL A 310 -14.49 -13.12 6.11
N ILE A 311 -14.95 -12.33 5.14
CA ILE A 311 -14.97 -10.88 5.29
C ILE A 311 -16.36 -10.52 5.85
N ALA A 312 -16.38 -10.04 7.09
CA ALA A 312 -17.62 -9.72 7.81
C ALA A 312 -17.37 -8.55 8.78
N PRO A 313 -17.13 -7.32 8.26
CA PRO A 313 -16.89 -6.14 9.09
C PRO A 313 -18.12 -5.83 9.95
N GLY A 314 -17.89 -5.47 11.22
CA GLY A 314 -18.93 -5.06 12.16
C GLY A 314 -19.86 -6.19 12.65
N ILE A 315 -19.64 -7.43 12.21
CA ILE A 315 -20.53 -8.54 12.53
C ILE A 315 -20.07 -9.28 13.80
N PRO A 316 -20.94 -9.46 14.80
CA PRO A 316 -20.63 -10.25 15.99
C PRO A 316 -20.25 -11.69 15.65
N LEU A 317 -19.27 -12.25 16.37
CA LEU A 317 -18.74 -13.59 16.10
C LEU A 317 -19.82 -14.69 16.09
N GLU A 318 -20.87 -14.53 16.88
CA GLU A 318 -22.01 -15.47 16.90
C GLU A 318 -22.78 -15.49 15.57
N ALA A 319 -22.96 -14.33 14.94
CA ALA A 319 -23.59 -14.23 13.63
C ALA A 319 -22.65 -14.75 12.54
N VAL A 320 -21.35 -14.45 12.62
CA VAL A 320 -20.33 -15.00 11.70
C VAL A 320 -20.37 -16.55 11.72
N ARG A 321 -20.47 -17.17 12.87
CA ARG A 321 -20.56 -18.65 13.02
C ARG A 321 -21.81 -19.26 12.40
N ARG A 322 -22.85 -18.46 12.17
CA ARG A 322 -24.08 -18.92 11.51
C ARG A 322 -24.04 -18.83 9.98
N ILE A 323 -23.05 -18.15 9.40
CA ILE A 323 -22.93 -18.00 7.93
C ILE A 323 -23.03 -19.34 7.19
N PRO A 324 -22.35 -20.44 7.61
CA PRO A 324 -22.44 -21.72 6.90
C PRO A 324 -23.83 -22.36 6.86
N ILE A 325 -24.73 -21.93 7.74
CA ILE A 325 -26.13 -22.44 7.85
C ILE A 325 -27.16 -21.32 7.65
N SER A 326 -26.73 -20.17 7.11
CA SER A 326 -27.61 -19.04 6.79
C SER A 326 -28.42 -19.27 5.52
N GLU A 327 -29.23 -18.30 5.12
CA GLU A 327 -29.90 -18.30 3.84
C GLU A 327 -28.94 -18.52 2.66
N GLU A 328 -29.43 -19.19 1.63
CA GLU A 328 -28.62 -19.61 0.48
C GLU A 328 -27.81 -18.46 -0.13
N GLN A 329 -28.41 -17.28 -0.33
CA GLN A 329 -27.75 -16.12 -0.92
C GLN A 329 -26.57 -15.63 -0.07
N VAL A 330 -26.73 -15.54 1.26
CA VAL A 330 -25.65 -15.16 2.18
C VAL A 330 -24.55 -16.22 2.15
N ARG A 331 -24.92 -17.49 2.30
CA ARG A 331 -24.01 -18.62 2.29
C ARG A 331 -23.17 -18.67 1.02
N ASP A 332 -23.80 -18.53 -0.14
CA ASP A 332 -23.14 -18.55 -1.46
C ASP A 332 -22.21 -17.34 -1.67
N SER A 333 -22.58 -16.16 -1.13
CA SER A 333 -21.73 -14.98 -1.19
C SER A 333 -20.40 -15.18 -0.44
N HIS A 334 -20.39 -16.08 0.54
CA HIS A 334 -19.22 -16.47 1.32
C HIS A 334 -18.62 -17.83 0.90
N PHE A 335 -19.07 -18.43 -0.19
CA PHE A 335 -18.60 -19.73 -0.71
C PHE A 335 -18.81 -20.91 0.24
N PHE A 336 -19.83 -20.93 1.06
CA PHE A 336 -20.15 -22.09 1.89
C PHE A 336 -21.16 -23.00 1.17
N SER A 337 -20.88 -24.32 1.21
CA SER A 337 -21.86 -25.36 0.94
C SER A 337 -22.76 -25.56 2.17
N ASP A 338 -23.92 -26.17 1.96
CA ASP A 338 -24.81 -26.53 3.07
C ASP A 338 -24.20 -27.70 3.87
N SER A 339 -23.42 -27.37 4.88
CA SER A 339 -22.77 -28.33 5.77
C SER A 339 -22.60 -27.76 7.17
N SER A 340 -23.10 -28.49 8.15
CA SER A 340 -22.92 -28.20 9.59
C SER A 340 -21.61 -28.75 10.15
N ASP A 341 -20.94 -29.67 9.43
CA ASP A 341 -19.67 -30.26 9.87
C ASP A 341 -18.51 -29.24 9.57
N PRO A 342 -17.80 -28.75 10.59
CA PRO A 342 -16.76 -27.72 10.40
C PRO A 342 -15.64 -28.17 9.48
N GLN A 343 -15.18 -29.40 9.55
CA GLN A 343 -14.08 -29.93 8.75
C GLN A 343 -14.46 -29.94 7.26
N ARG A 344 -15.65 -30.48 6.96
CA ARG A 344 -16.17 -30.53 5.60
C ARG A 344 -16.46 -29.14 5.05
N ALA A 345 -17.14 -28.28 5.83
CA ALA A 345 -17.45 -26.91 5.40
C ALA A 345 -16.20 -26.10 5.05
N VAL A 346 -15.14 -26.18 5.85
CA VAL A 346 -13.87 -25.47 5.61
C VAL A 346 -13.10 -26.10 4.46
N GLY A 347 -13.08 -27.42 4.33
CA GLY A 347 -12.39 -28.14 3.25
C GLY A 347 -13.00 -27.84 1.87
N ASP A 348 -14.32 -28.04 1.73
CA ASP A 348 -15.05 -27.75 0.48
C ASP A 348 -14.90 -26.28 0.07
N ARG A 349 -15.03 -25.39 1.07
CA ARG A 349 -14.87 -23.95 0.85
C ARG A 349 -13.46 -23.59 0.40
N GLN A 350 -12.41 -24.19 0.98
CA GLN A 350 -11.02 -23.95 0.57
C GLN A 350 -10.81 -24.23 -0.92
N GLU A 351 -11.40 -25.32 -1.44
CA GLU A 351 -11.29 -25.65 -2.85
C GLU A 351 -12.05 -24.66 -3.75
N MET A 352 -13.26 -24.23 -3.33
CA MET A 352 -14.02 -23.22 -4.05
C MET A 352 -13.29 -21.89 -4.07
N LEU A 353 -12.69 -21.48 -2.96
CA LEU A 353 -11.91 -20.25 -2.84
C LEU A 353 -10.65 -20.30 -3.69
N GLN A 354 -9.95 -21.46 -3.78
CA GLN A 354 -8.77 -21.58 -4.63
C GLN A 354 -9.15 -21.32 -6.11
N ARG A 355 -10.22 -21.90 -6.59
CA ARG A 355 -10.72 -21.68 -7.96
C ARG A 355 -11.11 -20.21 -8.18
N HIS A 356 -11.81 -19.60 -7.24
CA HIS A 356 -12.19 -18.20 -7.32
C HIS A 356 -10.99 -17.25 -7.35
N ILE A 357 -9.96 -17.49 -6.52
CA ILE A 357 -8.71 -16.72 -6.50
C ILE A 357 -8.01 -16.85 -7.87
N ASP A 358 -7.91 -18.05 -8.40
CA ASP A 358 -7.27 -18.29 -9.70
C ASP A 358 -8.01 -17.59 -10.84
N ASP A 359 -9.34 -17.60 -10.84
CA ASP A 359 -10.18 -16.90 -11.83
C ASP A 359 -10.09 -15.37 -11.68
N PHE A 360 -10.11 -14.88 -10.45
CA PHE A 360 -9.91 -13.45 -10.14
C PHE A 360 -8.56 -12.98 -10.68
N LEU A 361 -7.48 -13.68 -10.38
CA LEU A 361 -6.15 -13.33 -10.86
C LEU A 361 -6.00 -13.45 -12.37
N ARG A 362 -6.60 -14.46 -12.99
CA ARG A 362 -6.62 -14.61 -14.45
C ARG A 362 -7.28 -13.40 -15.11
N SER A 363 -8.42 -12.94 -14.58
CA SER A 363 -9.16 -11.80 -15.14
C SER A 363 -8.46 -10.46 -14.90
N HIS A 364 -7.70 -10.30 -13.80
CA HIS A 364 -7.06 -9.04 -13.43
C HIS A 364 -5.63 -8.91 -13.95
N ALA A 365 -4.83 -9.95 -13.85
CA ALA A 365 -3.46 -9.97 -14.37
C ALA A 365 -3.43 -10.21 -15.89
N SER A 366 -4.44 -10.88 -16.45
CA SER A 366 -4.67 -11.06 -17.91
C SER A 366 -3.39 -11.44 -18.66
N TRP A 367 -2.73 -12.53 -18.21
CA TRP A 367 -1.44 -12.97 -18.77
C TRP A 367 -1.52 -13.40 -20.25
N ASP A 368 -2.71 -13.76 -20.74
CA ASP A 368 -2.95 -14.29 -22.08
C ASP A 368 -3.29 -13.20 -23.10
N ILE A 369 -3.26 -11.92 -22.68
CA ILE A 369 -3.55 -10.77 -23.54
C ILE A 369 -2.22 -10.12 -23.94
N ASP A 370 -2.11 -9.77 -25.22
CA ASP A 370 -0.99 -8.98 -25.75
C ASP A 370 -1.04 -7.56 -25.18
N ASP A 371 0.01 -7.17 -24.49
CA ASP A 371 0.18 -5.86 -23.89
C ASP A 371 0.94 -4.88 -24.80
N SER A 372 1.44 -5.33 -25.95
CA SER A 372 2.25 -4.54 -26.90
C SER A 372 1.51 -3.30 -27.38
N PRO A 373 2.21 -2.22 -27.69
CA PRO A 373 1.62 -1.04 -28.32
C PRO A 373 0.91 -1.41 -29.64
N PRO A 374 -0.21 -0.73 -30.01
CA PRO A 374 -0.81 -0.91 -31.31
C PRO A 374 0.20 -0.64 -32.43
N LEU A 375 0.19 -1.45 -33.48
CA LEU A 375 1.10 -1.26 -34.63
C LEU A 375 1.02 0.17 -35.22
N ALA A 376 -0.15 0.80 -35.17
CA ALA A 376 -0.33 2.18 -35.61
C ALA A 376 0.39 3.23 -34.76
N SER A 377 0.86 2.87 -33.56
CA SER A 377 1.64 3.77 -32.68
C SER A 377 3.16 3.55 -32.79
N LEU A 378 3.58 2.57 -33.59
CA LEU A 378 4.99 2.34 -33.87
C LEU A 378 5.39 3.29 -35.00
N ASP A 379 6.31 4.20 -34.72
CA ASP A 379 6.93 5.04 -35.73
C ASP A 379 7.86 4.17 -36.56
N LEU A 380 7.34 3.60 -37.63
CA LEU A 380 8.09 2.69 -38.54
C LEU A 380 9.03 3.47 -39.48
N ASP A 381 8.95 4.79 -39.47
CA ASP A 381 9.77 5.70 -40.29
C ASP A 381 11.01 6.25 -39.55
N SER A 382 11.17 5.96 -38.27
CA SER A 382 12.42 6.26 -37.58
C SER A 382 13.51 5.31 -38.07
N GLU A 383 14.41 5.81 -38.90
CA GLU A 383 15.66 5.12 -39.21
C GLU A 383 16.39 4.76 -37.90
N PRO A 384 16.95 3.54 -37.79
CA PRO A 384 17.75 3.20 -36.62
C PRO A 384 18.88 4.25 -36.50
N GLU A 385 19.03 4.89 -35.34
CA GLU A 385 20.20 5.71 -35.04
C GLU A 385 21.43 4.82 -35.36
N GLU A 386 22.20 5.21 -36.38
CA GLU A 386 23.48 4.56 -36.67
C GLU A 386 24.33 4.71 -35.40
N ASP A 387 24.73 3.59 -34.81
CA ASP A 387 25.72 3.56 -33.75
C ASP A 387 26.93 4.38 -34.24
N PRO A 388 27.41 5.36 -33.48
CA PRO A 388 28.57 6.15 -33.89
C PRO A 388 29.73 5.22 -34.12
N ASP A 389 30.33 5.31 -35.32
CA ASP A 389 31.46 4.50 -35.76
C ASP A 389 32.55 4.54 -34.66
N PRO A 390 33.03 3.38 -34.16
CA PRO A 390 34.07 3.34 -33.14
C PRO A 390 35.37 4.06 -33.51
N GLN A 391 35.52 4.52 -34.75
CA GLN A 391 36.68 5.25 -35.22
C GLN A 391 36.68 6.77 -34.94
N ASP A 392 35.50 7.34 -34.55
CA ASP A 392 35.41 8.79 -34.22
C ASP A 392 35.78 9.10 -32.75
N ALA A 393 36.13 8.12 -31.95
CA ALA A 393 36.51 8.28 -30.54
C ALA A 393 38.03 8.47 -30.30
N LEU A 394 38.82 8.77 -31.35
CA LEU A 394 40.26 8.97 -31.24
C LEU A 394 40.69 10.35 -31.82
N TRP A 395 40.28 11.46 -31.16
CA TRP A 395 41.01 12.73 -31.17
C TRP A 395 40.71 13.56 -29.92
#